data_51eb98b8aad102c819b32db51ed93705
#
_entry.id   51eb98b8aad102c819b32db51ed93705
#
_cell.length_a   1.000
_cell.length_b   1.000
_cell.length_c   1.000
_cell.angle_alpha   90.00
_cell.angle_beta   90.00
_cell.angle_gamma   90.00
#
_symmetry.space_group_name_H-M   'P 1'
#
loop_
_entity.id
_entity.type
_entity.pdbx_description
1 polymer ?
#
loop_
_entity_poly.entity_id
_entity_poly.type
_entity_poly.pdbx_seq_one_letter_code
_entity_poly.pdbx_strand_id
1 'polypeptide(L)'
;MSGTRPEKDSFGTIDVPADRLWGAQTERSRRFFRISGERMPLAVIYALALVKKAAAGANVGLNLLDARKAEAIRAAADEVLAGRHDEEFPLVVWQTGSGTQSNMNANEVISNRAIEMLGGTMGSKTPVHPNDHVNMSQSSNDTYPTAMHIACAEEVVRSVVPGLEHLHAALAAKSAQFAHIIKIGRTHTQDATPLTLGQE
;
A
#
# COMPACT_ATOMS: atom_id res chain seq x y z
N MET A 1 -28.62 5.72 4.53
CA MET A 1 -28.07 4.64 3.67
C MET A 1 -27.49 5.32 2.46
N SER A 2 -26.17 5.25 2.25
CA SER A 2 -25.55 5.75 1.03
C SER A 2 -26.11 4.94 -0.16
N GLY A 3 -26.51 5.61 -1.23
CA GLY A 3 -26.99 4.97 -2.45
C GLY A 3 -25.88 4.15 -3.11
N THR A 4 -26.20 3.43 -4.17
CA THR A 4 -25.23 2.77 -5.04
C THR A 4 -25.17 3.48 -6.40
N ARG A 5 -24.02 3.35 -7.08
CA ARG A 5 -23.89 3.72 -8.48
C ARG A 5 -23.55 2.49 -9.31
N PRO A 6 -24.16 2.27 -10.49
CA PRO A 6 -23.80 1.19 -11.37
C PRO A 6 -22.47 1.50 -12.07
N GLU A 7 -21.50 0.57 -11.97
CA GLU A 7 -20.28 0.62 -12.76
C GLU A 7 -20.15 -0.65 -13.61
N LYS A 8 -19.42 -0.57 -14.72
CA LYS A 8 -19.26 -1.67 -15.67
C LYS A 8 -17.79 -2.03 -15.82
N ASP A 9 -17.50 -3.33 -15.80
CA ASP A 9 -16.22 -3.91 -16.19
C ASP A 9 -16.41 -4.98 -17.28
N SER A 10 -15.36 -5.77 -17.57
CA SER A 10 -15.42 -6.86 -18.56
C SER A 10 -16.41 -7.98 -18.20
N PHE A 11 -16.78 -8.10 -16.91
CA PHE A 11 -17.72 -9.11 -16.41
C PHE A 11 -19.15 -8.59 -16.29
N GLY A 12 -19.43 -7.37 -16.71
CA GLY A 12 -20.75 -6.77 -16.68
C GLY A 12 -20.91 -5.67 -15.63
N THR A 13 -22.16 -5.27 -15.39
CA THR A 13 -22.49 -4.21 -14.44
C THR A 13 -22.50 -4.73 -13.00
N ILE A 14 -22.04 -3.91 -12.07
CA ILE A 14 -22.07 -4.16 -10.63
C ILE A 14 -22.37 -2.84 -9.90
N ASP A 15 -23.15 -2.92 -8.83
CA ASP A 15 -23.42 -1.78 -7.95
C ASP A 15 -22.28 -1.57 -6.98
N VAL A 16 -21.71 -0.36 -7.00
CA VAL A 16 -20.66 0.13 -6.09
C VAL A 16 -21.27 1.16 -5.16
N PRO A 17 -20.89 1.21 -3.86
CA PRO A 17 -21.38 2.27 -2.97
C PRO A 17 -21.06 3.65 -3.55
N ALA A 18 -22.07 4.55 -3.55
CA ALA A 18 -21.96 5.82 -4.26
C ALA A 18 -20.93 6.80 -3.65
N ASP A 19 -20.63 6.61 -2.37
CA ASP A 19 -19.70 7.44 -1.58
C ASP A 19 -18.25 6.91 -1.58
N ARG A 20 -17.97 5.83 -2.33
CA ARG A 20 -16.64 5.21 -2.35
C ARG A 20 -15.89 5.49 -3.64
N LEU A 21 -14.57 5.73 -3.52
CA LEU A 21 -13.70 5.98 -4.66
C LEU A 21 -13.33 4.72 -5.44
N TRP A 22 -13.39 3.52 -4.83
CA TRP A 22 -13.14 2.31 -5.59
C TRP A 22 -14.22 2.05 -6.63
N GLY A 23 -13.92 1.22 -7.61
CA GLY A 23 -14.81 0.93 -8.74
C GLY A 23 -15.26 -0.53 -8.80
N ALA A 24 -15.69 -0.94 -10.00
CA ALA A 24 -16.30 -2.24 -10.27
C ALA A 24 -15.39 -3.43 -9.96
N GLN A 25 -14.10 -3.35 -10.29
CA GLN A 25 -13.13 -4.44 -10.08
C GLN A 25 -12.90 -4.68 -8.58
N THR A 26 -12.71 -3.62 -7.82
CA THR A 26 -12.57 -3.69 -6.37
C THR A 26 -13.84 -4.22 -5.70
N GLU A 27 -15.01 -3.72 -6.09
CA GLU A 27 -16.27 -4.18 -5.52
C GLU A 27 -16.50 -5.67 -5.81
N ARG A 28 -16.13 -6.13 -7.00
CA ARG A 28 -16.21 -7.54 -7.38
C ARG A 28 -15.27 -8.39 -6.50
N SER A 29 -14.04 -7.95 -6.31
CA SER A 29 -13.08 -8.61 -5.42
C SER A 29 -13.61 -8.71 -3.98
N ARG A 30 -14.15 -7.64 -3.43
CA ARG A 30 -14.77 -7.62 -2.08
C ARG A 30 -15.89 -8.66 -1.93
N ARG A 31 -16.66 -8.90 -2.97
CA ARG A 31 -17.78 -9.86 -2.93
C ARG A 31 -17.31 -11.31 -3.03
N PHE A 32 -16.26 -11.57 -3.83
CA PHE A 32 -15.79 -12.93 -4.09
C PHE A 32 -14.74 -13.43 -3.10
N PHE A 33 -13.86 -12.53 -2.61
CA PHE A 33 -12.77 -12.91 -1.72
C PHE A 33 -13.06 -12.47 -0.28
N ARG A 34 -13.99 -13.17 0.37
CA ARG A 34 -14.33 -12.96 1.79
C ARG A 34 -13.54 -13.91 2.69
N ILE A 35 -12.23 -13.90 2.55
CA ILE A 35 -11.31 -14.80 3.22
C ILE A 35 -10.47 -14.00 4.19
N SER A 36 -10.58 -14.30 5.51
CA SER A 36 -9.88 -13.54 6.56
C SER A 36 -10.35 -12.07 6.68
N GLY A 37 -9.83 -11.36 7.68
CA GLY A 37 -10.01 -9.92 7.87
C GLY A 37 -8.76 -9.10 7.61
N GLU A 38 -7.64 -9.75 7.25
CA GLU A 38 -6.36 -9.09 7.00
C GLU A 38 -6.41 -8.32 5.68
N ARG A 39 -6.28 -7.00 5.78
CA ARG A 39 -6.24 -6.12 4.61
C ARG A 39 -4.83 -5.99 4.05
N MET A 40 -4.73 -5.58 2.80
CA MET A 40 -3.45 -5.25 2.18
C MET A 40 -2.74 -4.16 2.99
N PRO A 41 -1.45 -4.36 3.37
CA PRO A 41 -0.71 -3.36 4.14
C PRO A 41 -0.66 -2.00 3.44
N LEU A 42 -0.91 -0.92 4.18
CA LEU A 42 -0.92 0.44 3.61
C LEU A 42 0.42 0.83 2.99
N ALA A 43 1.54 0.32 3.51
CA ALA A 43 2.85 0.53 2.90
C ALA A 43 2.90 0.08 1.43
N VAL A 44 2.27 -1.06 1.10
CA VAL A 44 2.16 -1.55 -0.28
C VAL A 44 1.25 -0.65 -1.13
N ILE A 45 0.15 -0.17 -0.53
CA ILE A 45 -0.78 0.76 -1.20
C ILE A 45 -0.08 2.08 -1.53
N TYR A 46 0.65 2.64 -0.58
CA TYR A 46 1.42 3.87 -0.80
C TYR A 46 2.51 3.68 -1.86
N ALA A 47 3.19 2.55 -1.84
CA ALA A 47 4.16 2.22 -2.89
C ALA A 47 3.51 2.09 -4.26
N LEU A 48 2.31 1.48 -4.38
CA LEU A 48 1.53 1.48 -5.62
C LEU A 48 1.19 2.90 -6.07
N ALA A 49 0.71 3.76 -5.18
CA ALA A 49 0.40 5.15 -5.51
C ALA A 49 1.64 5.92 -5.99
N LEU A 50 2.80 5.68 -5.37
CA LEU A 50 4.08 6.25 -5.79
C LEU A 50 4.46 5.82 -7.21
N VAL A 51 4.31 4.53 -7.53
CA VAL A 51 4.55 4.00 -8.88
C VAL A 51 3.60 4.64 -9.89
N LYS A 52 2.30 4.77 -9.58
CA LYS A 52 1.32 5.43 -10.46
C LYS A 52 1.67 6.89 -10.70
N LYS A 53 2.07 7.60 -9.65
CA LYS A 53 2.54 8.99 -9.75
C LYS A 53 3.75 9.13 -10.67
N ALA A 54 4.75 8.25 -10.53
CA ALA A 54 5.95 8.24 -11.35
C ALA A 54 5.63 7.90 -12.81
N ALA A 55 4.80 6.87 -13.04
CA ALA A 55 4.37 6.44 -14.38
C ALA A 55 3.60 7.55 -15.11
N ALA A 56 2.72 8.28 -14.43
CA ALA A 56 2.01 9.41 -15.02
C ALA A 56 3.00 10.49 -15.51
N GLY A 57 4.04 10.80 -14.71
CA GLY A 57 5.09 11.73 -15.12
C GLY A 57 5.90 11.25 -16.32
N ALA A 58 6.29 9.97 -16.33
CA ALA A 58 7.03 9.36 -17.44
C ALA A 58 6.20 9.38 -18.74
N ASN A 59 4.91 9.03 -18.67
CA ASN A 59 4.03 9.01 -19.84
C ASN A 59 3.77 10.43 -20.42
N VAL A 60 3.79 11.47 -19.60
CA VAL A 60 3.81 12.86 -20.11
C VAL A 60 5.11 13.16 -20.86
N GLY A 61 6.25 12.81 -20.28
CA GLY A 61 7.56 13.01 -20.93
C GLY A 61 7.69 12.28 -22.28
N LEU A 62 6.97 11.17 -22.44
CA LEU A 62 6.89 10.39 -23.68
C LEU A 62 5.78 10.86 -24.64
N ASN A 63 5.03 11.91 -24.30
CA ASN A 63 3.86 12.40 -25.04
C ASN A 63 2.73 11.35 -25.22
N LEU A 64 2.61 10.41 -24.29
CA LEU A 64 1.57 9.37 -24.30
C LEU A 64 0.33 9.75 -23.47
N LEU A 65 0.51 10.61 -22.47
CA LEU A 65 -0.55 11.03 -21.56
C LEU A 65 -0.68 12.57 -21.57
N ASP A 66 -1.92 13.03 -21.66
CA ASP A 66 -2.25 14.47 -21.56
C ASP A 66 -1.81 15.05 -20.20
N ALA A 67 -1.15 16.21 -20.23
CA ALA A 67 -0.55 16.83 -19.05
C ALA A 67 -1.59 17.16 -17.96
N ARG A 68 -2.80 17.61 -18.32
CA ARG A 68 -3.85 17.93 -17.35
C ARG A 68 -4.38 16.70 -16.65
N LYS A 69 -4.53 15.58 -17.39
CA LYS A 69 -4.92 14.29 -16.79
C LYS A 69 -3.82 13.75 -15.87
N ALA A 70 -2.56 13.84 -16.30
CA ALA A 70 -1.43 13.40 -15.51
C ALA A 70 -1.29 14.19 -14.20
N GLU A 71 -1.53 15.50 -14.23
CA GLU A 71 -1.50 16.33 -13.03
C GLU A 71 -2.58 15.90 -12.03
N ALA A 72 -3.81 15.65 -12.50
CA ALA A 72 -4.89 15.15 -11.66
C ALA A 72 -4.59 13.76 -11.09
N ILE A 73 -4.01 12.85 -11.88
CA ILE A 73 -3.56 11.51 -11.42
C ILE A 73 -2.49 11.65 -10.34
N ARG A 74 -1.50 12.52 -10.55
CA ARG A 74 -0.43 12.75 -9.57
C ARG A 74 -0.95 13.38 -8.28
N ALA A 75 -1.85 14.34 -8.38
CA ALA A 75 -2.48 14.96 -7.22
C ALA A 75 -3.32 13.95 -6.42
N ALA A 76 -4.10 13.11 -7.09
CA ALA A 76 -4.86 12.04 -6.46
C ALA A 76 -3.93 11.00 -5.78
N ALA A 77 -2.81 10.64 -6.42
CA ALA A 77 -1.81 9.75 -5.83
C ALA A 77 -1.15 10.39 -4.58
N ASP A 78 -0.91 11.71 -4.59
CA ASP A 78 -0.39 12.43 -3.43
C ASP A 78 -1.37 12.44 -2.25
N GLU A 79 -2.68 12.50 -2.51
CA GLU A 79 -3.70 12.35 -1.45
C GLU A 79 -3.67 10.94 -0.84
N VAL A 80 -3.47 9.89 -1.65
CA VAL A 80 -3.29 8.51 -1.16
C VAL A 80 -2.01 8.39 -0.32
N LEU A 81 -0.89 8.93 -0.80
CA LEU A 81 0.39 8.94 -0.05
C LEU A 81 0.29 9.69 1.28
N ALA A 82 -0.61 10.68 1.37
CA ALA A 82 -0.87 11.42 2.60
C ALA A 82 -1.86 10.70 3.56
N GLY A 83 -2.30 9.48 3.24
CA GLY A 83 -3.22 8.69 4.07
C GLY A 83 -4.67 9.17 4.06
N ARG A 84 -5.05 10.05 3.12
CA ARG A 84 -6.41 10.64 3.10
C ARG A 84 -7.49 9.66 2.63
N HIS A 85 -7.09 8.56 2.02
CA HIS A 85 -7.99 7.61 1.37
C HIS A 85 -7.76 6.16 1.82
N ASP A 86 -7.23 5.92 3.01
CA ASP A 86 -6.89 4.58 3.50
C ASP A 86 -8.08 3.63 3.52
N GLU A 87 -9.29 4.15 3.83
CA GLU A 87 -10.52 3.36 3.84
C GLU A 87 -11.01 2.94 2.44
N GLU A 88 -10.41 3.50 1.38
CA GLU A 88 -10.73 3.16 0.00
C GLU A 88 -9.96 1.90 -0.51
N PHE A 89 -9.16 1.27 0.37
CA PHE A 89 -8.41 0.05 0.10
C PHE A 89 -8.89 -1.14 0.95
N PRO A 90 -10.11 -1.63 0.70
CA PRO A 90 -10.77 -2.62 1.55
C PRO A 90 -10.36 -4.07 1.26
N LEU A 91 -9.49 -4.31 0.27
CA LEU A 91 -9.20 -5.66 -0.20
C LEU A 91 -8.35 -6.44 0.81
N VAL A 92 -8.71 -7.71 0.97
CA VAL A 92 -7.96 -8.64 1.83
C VAL A 92 -6.69 -9.14 1.13
N VAL A 93 -5.70 -9.58 1.91
CA VAL A 93 -4.47 -10.18 1.37
C VAL A 93 -4.73 -11.50 0.64
N TRP A 94 -5.76 -12.24 1.05
CA TRP A 94 -6.20 -13.50 0.46
C TRP A 94 -7.07 -13.25 -0.78
N GLN A 95 -6.41 -12.83 -1.85
CA GLN A 95 -6.97 -12.58 -3.18
C GLN A 95 -6.17 -13.37 -4.23
N THR A 96 -6.24 -13.04 -5.52
CA THR A 96 -5.39 -13.67 -6.54
C THR A 96 -3.90 -13.40 -6.26
N GLY A 97 -3.05 -14.42 -6.42
CA GLY A 97 -1.63 -14.35 -6.09
C GLY A 97 -0.79 -13.36 -6.92
N SER A 98 -1.35 -12.85 -8.04
CA SER A 98 -0.69 -11.87 -8.91
C SER A 98 -0.70 -10.43 -8.38
N GLY A 99 -1.48 -10.13 -7.32
CA GLY A 99 -1.66 -8.77 -6.79
C GLY A 99 -2.45 -7.83 -7.72
N THR A 100 -3.00 -8.35 -8.82
CA THR A 100 -3.69 -7.52 -9.83
C THR A 100 -4.90 -6.79 -9.27
N GLN A 101 -5.61 -7.37 -8.29
CA GLN A 101 -6.78 -6.74 -7.68
C GLN A 101 -6.40 -5.52 -6.83
N SER A 102 -5.30 -5.59 -6.08
CA SER A 102 -4.77 -4.42 -5.34
C SER A 102 -4.27 -3.34 -6.31
N ASN A 103 -3.61 -3.73 -7.40
CA ASN A 103 -3.22 -2.79 -8.46
C ASN A 103 -4.45 -2.11 -9.07
N MET A 104 -5.52 -2.86 -9.35
CA MET A 104 -6.77 -2.30 -9.88
C MET A 104 -7.48 -1.40 -8.87
N ASN A 105 -7.46 -1.76 -7.57
CA ASN A 105 -7.99 -0.90 -6.52
C ASN A 105 -7.30 0.47 -6.52
N ALA A 106 -5.97 0.49 -6.57
CA ALA A 106 -5.22 1.74 -6.67
C ALA A 106 -5.56 2.52 -7.95
N ASN A 107 -5.67 1.84 -9.09
CA ASN A 107 -6.08 2.48 -10.35
C ASN A 107 -7.46 3.12 -10.27
N GLU A 108 -8.44 2.41 -9.70
CA GLU A 108 -9.84 2.88 -9.58
C GLU A 108 -9.95 4.07 -8.61
N VAL A 109 -9.33 3.99 -7.44
CA VAL A 109 -9.33 5.08 -6.44
C VAL A 109 -8.68 6.34 -7.01
N ILE A 110 -7.48 6.23 -7.58
CA ILE A 110 -6.77 7.36 -8.18
C ILE A 110 -7.55 7.93 -9.38
N SER A 111 -8.12 7.06 -10.23
CA SER A 111 -8.93 7.48 -11.38
C SER A 111 -10.16 8.26 -10.95
N ASN A 112 -10.96 7.71 -10.02
CA ASN A 112 -12.19 8.36 -9.57
C ASN A 112 -11.90 9.67 -8.85
N ARG A 113 -10.84 9.73 -8.04
CA ARG A 113 -10.43 10.98 -7.41
C ARG A 113 -9.97 12.03 -8.43
N ALA A 114 -9.20 11.64 -9.44
CA ALA A 114 -8.79 12.52 -10.53
C ALA A 114 -10.00 13.01 -11.37
N ILE A 115 -11.00 12.16 -11.58
CA ILE A 115 -12.26 12.54 -12.24
C ILE A 115 -12.97 13.63 -11.46
N GLU A 116 -13.11 13.49 -10.14
CA GLU A 116 -13.71 14.53 -9.28
C GLU A 116 -12.94 15.86 -9.37
N MET A 117 -11.60 15.84 -9.28
CA MET A 117 -10.76 17.03 -9.40
C MET A 117 -10.94 17.75 -10.75
N LEU A 118 -11.25 17.00 -11.80
CA LEU A 118 -11.48 17.54 -13.14
C LEU A 118 -12.95 17.91 -13.39
N GLY A 119 -13.84 17.80 -12.38
CA GLY A 119 -15.26 18.15 -12.47
C GLY A 119 -16.12 17.11 -13.19
N GLY A 120 -15.63 15.87 -13.34
CA GLY A 120 -16.37 14.76 -13.93
C GLY A 120 -17.22 13.99 -12.93
N THR A 121 -17.94 12.98 -13.42
CA THR A 121 -18.79 12.11 -12.60
C THR A 121 -18.02 10.85 -12.20
N MET A 122 -17.89 10.58 -10.90
CA MET A 122 -17.24 9.39 -10.36
C MET A 122 -17.87 8.11 -10.95
N GLY A 123 -17.02 7.16 -11.32
CA GLY A 123 -17.44 5.91 -11.97
C GLY A 123 -17.63 5.98 -13.48
N SER A 124 -17.63 7.18 -14.07
CA SER A 124 -17.81 7.39 -15.53
C SER A 124 -16.60 6.94 -16.36
N LYS A 125 -15.43 6.78 -15.74
CA LYS A 125 -14.14 6.54 -16.39
C LYS A 125 -13.71 7.65 -17.35
N THR A 126 -14.33 8.82 -17.23
CA THR A 126 -14.08 10.01 -18.06
C THR A 126 -14.00 11.25 -17.16
N PRO A 127 -12.99 12.12 -17.32
CA PRO A 127 -11.94 12.12 -18.37
C PRO A 127 -10.74 11.21 -18.10
N VAL A 128 -10.65 10.55 -16.93
CA VAL A 128 -9.55 9.65 -16.55
C VAL A 128 -10.06 8.22 -16.48
N HIS A 129 -9.40 7.30 -17.20
CA HIS A 129 -9.73 5.87 -17.18
C HIS A 129 -8.71 5.10 -16.32
N PRO A 130 -9.13 4.17 -15.44
CA PRO A 130 -8.22 3.45 -14.53
C PRO A 130 -7.16 2.63 -15.28
N ASN A 131 -7.52 1.93 -16.35
CA ASN A 131 -6.56 1.14 -17.13
C ASN A 131 -5.78 1.99 -18.14
N ASP A 132 -6.49 2.81 -18.93
CA ASP A 132 -5.90 3.45 -20.11
C ASP A 132 -5.03 4.66 -19.73
N HIS A 133 -5.28 5.29 -18.57
CA HIS A 133 -4.52 6.45 -18.11
C HIS A 133 -3.71 6.18 -16.84
N VAL A 134 -4.32 5.70 -15.75
CA VAL A 134 -3.62 5.46 -14.48
C VAL A 134 -2.66 4.28 -14.58
N ASN A 135 -3.06 3.22 -15.29
CA ASN A 135 -2.22 2.02 -15.50
C ASN A 135 -1.47 2.03 -16.85
N MET A 136 -1.42 3.17 -17.54
CA MET A 136 -0.75 3.29 -18.83
C MET A 136 0.69 2.84 -18.76
N SER A 137 1.13 2.02 -19.74
CA SER A 137 2.47 1.46 -19.86
C SER A 137 2.92 0.56 -18.70
N GLN A 138 1.96 -0.03 -17.97
CA GLN A 138 2.26 -0.85 -16.78
C GLN A 138 1.59 -2.22 -16.89
N SER A 139 2.30 -3.24 -16.39
CA SER A 139 1.76 -4.58 -16.12
C SER A 139 1.64 -4.78 -14.61
N SER A 140 0.54 -5.35 -14.13
CA SER A 140 0.38 -5.72 -12.72
C SER A 140 1.46 -6.70 -12.25
N ASN A 141 1.94 -7.58 -13.14
CA ASN A 141 2.97 -8.57 -12.81
C ASN A 141 4.35 -7.93 -12.54
N ASP A 142 4.56 -6.69 -12.95
CA ASP A 142 5.76 -5.90 -12.66
C ASP A 142 5.47 -4.86 -11.56
N THR A 143 4.40 -4.10 -11.71
CA THR A 143 4.04 -2.98 -10.83
C THR A 143 3.82 -3.42 -9.38
N TYR A 144 3.15 -4.55 -9.17
CA TYR A 144 2.85 -5.01 -7.82
C TYR A 144 4.09 -5.51 -7.07
N PRO A 145 4.93 -6.41 -7.61
CA PRO A 145 6.18 -6.77 -6.94
C PRO A 145 7.15 -5.59 -6.78
N THR A 146 7.18 -4.65 -7.72
CA THR A 146 7.94 -3.39 -7.56
C THR A 146 7.45 -2.61 -6.34
N ALA A 147 6.13 -2.45 -6.18
CA ALA A 147 5.56 -1.80 -5.00
C ALA A 147 5.90 -2.54 -3.70
N MET A 148 5.89 -3.88 -3.70
CA MET A 148 6.30 -4.68 -2.54
C MET A 148 7.76 -4.39 -2.15
N HIS A 149 8.68 -4.33 -3.13
CA HIS A 149 10.09 -4.02 -2.87
C HIS A 149 10.28 -2.60 -2.34
N ILE A 150 9.57 -1.61 -2.90
CA ILE A 150 9.61 -0.22 -2.42
C ILE A 150 9.12 -0.16 -0.97
N ALA A 151 7.96 -0.77 -0.68
CA ALA A 151 7.39 -0.80 0.67
C ALA A 151 8.36 -1.43 1.68
N CYS A 152 8.93 -2.60 1.36
CA CYS A 152 9.92 -3.26 2.22
C CYS A 152 11.16 -2.39 2.44
N ALA A 153 11.70 -1.78 1.39
CA ALA A 153 12.89 -0.95 1.50
C ALA A 153 12.64 0.29 2.39
N GLU A 154 11.51 0.95 2.22
CA GLU A 154 11.13 2.10 3.06
C GLU A 154 10.96 1.71 4.52
N GLU A 155 10.24 0.62 4.81
CA GLU A 155 10.05 0.15 6.18
C GLU A 155 11.36 -0.28 6.85
N VAL A 156 12.25 -0.96 6.11
CA VAL A 156 13.57 -1.33 6.63
C VAL A 156 14.37 -0.09 7.00
N VAL A 157 14.46 0.88 6.11
CA VAL A 157 15.31 2.06 6.33
C VAL A 157 14.72 3.02 7.36
N ARG A 158 13.40 3.22 7.35
CA ARG A 158 12.74 4.23 8.18
C ARG A 158 12.29 3.74 9.54
N SER A 159 12.03 2.43 9.69
CA SER A 159 11.45 1.86 10.91
C SER A 159 12.35 0.81 11.54
N VAL A 160 12.76 -0.22 10.77
CA VAL A 160 13.48 -1.38 11.34
C VAL A 160 14.88 -1.00 11.78
N VAL A 161 15.67 -0.35 10.93
CA VAL A 161 17.06 0.03 11.26
C VAL A 161 17.11 0.99 12.46
N PRO A 162 16.36 2.10 12.49
CA PRO A 162 16.34 2.97 13.67
C PRO A 162 15.84 2.28 14.94
N GLY A 163 14.86 1.38 14.82
CA GLY A 163 14.36 0.58 15.95
C GLY A 163 15.44 -0.35 16.52
N LEU A 164 16.20 -1.02 15.65
CA LEU A 164 17.32 -1.87 16.06
C LEU A 164 18.47 -1.07 16.69
N GLU A 165 18.80 0.09 16.15
CA GLU A 165 19.80 0.98 16.70
C GLU A 165 19.41 1.45 18.11
N HIS A 166 18.14 1.83 18.31
CA HIS A 166 17.62 2.20 19.62
C HIS A 166 17.70 1.04 20.62
N LEU A 167 17.28 -0.16 20.23
CA LEU A 167 17.36 -1.36 21.06
C LEU A 167 18.81 -1.69 21.42
N HIS A 168 19.71 -1.66 20.44
CA HIS A 168 21.14 -1.90 20.65
C HIS A 168 21.73 -0.93 21.66
N ALA A 169 21.45 0.37 21.53
CA ALA A 169 21.93 1.38 22.45
C ALA A 169 21.45 1.14 23.89
N ALA A 170 20.17 0.79 24.05
CA ALA A 170 19.57 0.48 25.34
C ALA A 170 20.21 -0.76 25.99
N LEU A 171 20.39 -1.83 25.23
CA LEU A 171 21.04 -3.05 25.71
C LEU A 171 22.51 -2.82 26.06
N ALA A 172 23.25 -2.10 25.23
CA ALA A 172 24.66 -1.78 25.48
C ALA A 172 24.82 -0.96 26.78
N ALA A 173 23.94 0.01 27.01
CA ALA A 173 23.95 0.79 28.27
C ALA A 173 23.67 -0.09 29.48
N LYS A 174 22.71 -1.03 29.39
CA LYS A 174 22.41 -1.97 30.48
C LYS A 174 23.54 -3.00 30.69
N SER A 175 24.15 -3.47 29.64
CA SER A 175 25.34 -4.33 29.71
C SER A 175 26.46 -3.67 30.50
N ALA A 176 26.80 -2.43 30.17
CA ALA A 176 27.79 -1.66 30.89
C ALA A 176 27.38 -1.38 32.36
N GLN A 177 26.13 -1.02 32.60
CA GLN A 177 25.59 -0.76 33.93
C GLN A 177 25.70 -1.97 34.86
N PHE A 178 25.46 -3.16 34.34
CA PHE A 178 25.37 -4.40 35.10
C PHE A 178 26.62 -5.29 35.01
N ALA A 179 27.69 -4.81 34.40
CA ALA A 179 28.93 -5.57 34.20
C ALA A 179 29.57 -6.09 35.49
N HIS A 180 29.30 -5.47 36.63
CA HIS A 180 29.86 -5.83 37.96
C HIS A 180 28.98 -6.81 38.75
N ILE A 181 27.76 -7.11 38.29
CA ILE A 181 26.81 -7.99 38.99
C ILE A 181 27.05 -9.43 38.53
N ILE A 182 27.64 -10.25 39.42
CA ILE A 182 27.88 -11.67 39.13
C ILE A 182 26.58 -12.46 39.36
N LYS A 183 26.23 -13.30 38.43
CA LYS A 183 25.10 -14.23 38.50
C LYS A 183 25.46 -15.59 37.92
N ILE A 184 24.64 -16.58 38.19
CA ILE A 184 24.77 -17.88 37.54
C ILE A 184 24.06 -17.87 36.19
N GLY A 185 24.71 -18.34 35.13
CA GLY A 185 24.08 -18.69 33.86
C GLY A 185 23.29 -19.97 34.02
N ARG A 186 22.24 -20.16 33.22
CA ARG A 186 21.38 -21.34 33.25
C ARG A 186 21.15 -21.92 31.87
N THR A 187 21.15 -23.27 31.81
CA THR A 187 20.69 -24.02 30.65
C THR A 187 19.69 -25.08 31.13
N HIS A 188 18.61 -25.32 30.40
CA HIS A 188 17.55 -26.25 30.79
C HIS A 188 17.08 -26.08 32.25
N THR A 189 17.00 -24.82 32.71
CA THR A 189 16.64 -24.46 34.11
C THR A 189 17.66 -24.91 35.19
N GLN A 190 18.81 -25.40 34.81
CA GLN A 190 19.90 -25.86 35.70
C GLN A 190 21.04 -24.80 35.72
N ASP A 191 21.75 -24.77 36.84
CA ASP A 191 22.92 -23.93 37.00
C ASP A 191 24.03 -24.35 36.01
N ALA A 192 24.61 -23.40 35.29
CA ALA A 192 25.71 -23.61 34.36
C ALA A 192 26.94 -22.81 34.81
N THR A 193 27.45 -21.88 34.00
CA THR A 193 28.65 -21.11 34.32
C THR A 193 28.33 -19.79 34.99
N PRO A 194 29.14 -19.27 35.92
CA PRO A 194 29.05 -17.88 36.39
C PRO A 194 29.31 -16.92 35.24
N LEU A 195 28.54 -15.85 35.19
CA LEU A 195 28.69 -14.74 34.24
C LEU A 195 28.21 -13.44 34.90
N THR A 196 28.44 -12.30 34.25
CA THR A 196 27.87 -11.04 34.74
C THR A 196 26.48 -10.83 34.15
N LEU A 197 25.63 -10.11 34.87
CA LEU A 197 24.30 -9.70 34.35
C LEU A 197 24.45 -8.80 33.11
N GLY A 198 25.56 -8.11 32.96
CA GLY A 198 25.87 -7.33 31.76
C GLY A 198 26.23 -8.18 30.54
N GLN A 199 26.68 -9.43 30.74
CA GLN A 199 26.99 -10.36 29.66
C GLN A 199 25.75 -11.11 29.15
N GLU A 200 24.69 -11.23 29.96
CA GLU A 200 23.41 -11.85 29.57
C GLU A 200 22.58 -10.93 28.70
#